data_ecb1a2194f2a14409562e4a5e26de366
#
_entry.id   ecb1a2194f2a14409562e4a5e26de366
#
_cell.length_a   1.000
_cell.length_b   1.000
_cell.length_c   1.000
_cell.angle_alpha   90.00
_cell.angle_beta   90.00
_cell.angle_gamma   90.00
#
_symmetry.space_group_name_H-M   'P 1'
#
loop_
_entity.id
_entity.type
_entity.pdbx_description
1 polymer ?
#
loop_
_entity_poly.entity_id
_entity_poly.type
_entity_poly.pdbx_seq_one_letter_code
_entity_poly.pdbx_strand_id
1 'polypeptide(L)'
;MKQTYTIGVDFGTQSARAVLCRVSDGAVLSESECPYAHGVMSDRLPCGTPLPPDYALQHPQDFLDALHATVHGVLAKADINRADIIGMGMDFTCSTPLPVDKAGTPLCFDPRFERNPHAYIKLWKHHAAQWEAARLTELMREHDPELLPCVGGRLSPEAFFPKVWQVLREAPDVFDAADRFLEVGDWLTQRLTGNENLARSLATHKAQYREGVGYPPLLRYADPRLAGMIGAKVRGKLIDIGAVSGYLTQQRAAWLGLPAGIVVTAPHPDAMASLPALGITGPGPAALAAGTSSAMILCYSQFLPVEGTTSIMLDNTLPGLYGYASGQAAFGDLLGWFVSRCAPEEVLRAAQDAHISAHEELSRRAARLRPGESGLICLDWWNGNRSCLADMRLSGMLLGMTLQTRPEEIYRALMEGLGFGLRCIIDAHERAGVPIHALHVSGGISYKNPLFMQLLSNIIQRPLYISKPLPTPAVGMTILSACAAGTQKGGYDQLDEAAARMSCLSDIRYQPDASQAAAYDALYQEYIALHDYFGRGANDVMKRLRDLSAAVKEQAYAKHE
;
A
#
# COMPACT_ATOMS: atom_id res chain seq x y z
N MET A 1 2.22 -36.95 -7.21
CA MET A 1 3.21 -36.03 -6.58
C MET A 1 2.80 -35.83 -5.14
N LYS A 2 3.75 -35.73 -4.20
CA LYS A 2 3.48 -35.39 -2.80
C LYS A 2 2.88 -33.97 -2.76
N GLN A 3 1.77 -33.81 -2.03
CA GLN A 3 1.19 -32.47 -1.86
C GLN A 3 2.07 -31.64 -0.93
N THR A 4 2.41 -30.42 -1.33
CA THR A 4 3.19 -29.47 -0.55
C THR A 4 2.40 -28.19 -0.32
N TYR A 5 2.77 -27.46 0.74
CA TYR A 5 2.05 -26.27 1.20
C TYR A 5 3.00 -25.13 1.54
N THR A 6 2.53 -23.92 1.41
CA THR A 6 3.22 -22.71 1.86
C THR A 6 2.29 -21.83 2.68
N ILE A 7 2.88 -21.04 3.60
CA ILE A 7 2.16 -20.06 4.41
C ILE A 7 2.58 -18.65 3.98
N GLY A 8 1.61 -17.78 3.74
CA GLY A 8 1.83 -16.35 3.57
C GLY A 8 1.18 -15.58 4.70
N VAL A 9 1.84 -14.55 5.19
CA VAL A 9 1.32 -13.68 6.26
C VAL A 9 1.44 -12.22 5.84
N ASP A 10 0.30 -11.53 5.76
CA ASP A 10 0.16 -10.10 5.48
C ASP A 10 0.08 -9.33 6.81
N PHE A 11 1.08 -8.49 7.08
CA PHE A 11 1.10 -7.58 8.22
C PHE A 11 0.63 -6.19 7.79
N GLY A 12 -0.69 -6.02 7.82
CA GLY A 12 -1.34 -4.76 7.48
C GLY A 12 -1.25 -3.70 8.58
N THR A 13 -2.02 -2.63 8.42
CA THR A 13 -2.03 -1.49 9.36
C THR A 13 -2.66 -1.81 10.71
N GLN A 14 -3.71 -2.65 10.76
CA GLN A 14 -4.52 -2.89 11.97
C GLN A 14 -4.54 -4.34 12.42
N SER A 15 -4.12 -5.26 11.56
CA SER A 15 -4.17 -6.71 11.81
C SER A 15 -3.14 -7.42 10.95
N ALA A 16 -2.79 -8.66 11.33
CA ALA A 16 -2.12 -9.59 10.44
C ALA A 16 -3.11 -10.64 9.95
N ARG A 17 -2.90 -11.12 8.70
CA ARG A 17 -3.67 -12.18 8.06
C ARG A 17 -2.75 -13.24 7.53
N ALA A 18 -3.05 -14.52 7.82
CA ALA A 18 -2.32 -15.64 7.26
C ALA A 18 -3.21 -16.48 6.36
N VAL A 19 -2.60 -17.05 5.33
CA VAL A 19 -3.21 -18.07 4.48
C VAL A 19 -2.28 -19.29 4.37
N LEU A 20 -2.89 -20.47 4.33
CA LEU A 20 -2.22 -21.72 3.99
C LEU A 20 -2.65 -22.14 2.59
N CYS A 21 -1.70 -22.19 1.66
CA CYS A 21 -1.98 -22.54 0.27
C CYS A 21 -1.37 -23.88 -0.12
N ARG A 22 -2.10 -24.64 -0.93
CA ARG A 22 -1.57 -25.81 -1.63
C ARG A 22 -0.76 -25.34 -2.85
N VAL A 23 0.48 -25.82 -2.98
CA VAL A 23 1.43 -25.36 -4.00
C VAL A 23 1.01 -25.77 -5.41
N SER A 24 0.38 -26.93 -5.59
CA SER A 24 0.06 -27.45 -6.93
C SER A 24 -0.98 -26.65 -7.72
N ASP A 25 -1.85 -25.90 -7.04
CA ASP A 25 -2.99 -25.21 -7.67
C ASP A 25 -3.39 -23.88 -6.97
N GLY A 26 -2.64 -23.44 -5.96
CA GLY A 26 -2.92 -22.20 -5.23
C GLY A 26 -4.20 -22.23 -4.38
N ALA A 27 -4.79 -23.40 -4.16
CA ALA A 27 -5.99 -23.51 -3.32
C ALA A 27 -5.67 -23.03 -1.89
N VAL A 28 -6.37 -21.98 -1.44
CA VAL A 28 -6.33 -21.52 -0.05
C VAL A 28 -7.16 -22.51 0.80
N LEU A 29 -6.49 -23.27 1.65
CA LEU A 29 -7.10 -24.29 2.49
C LEU A 29 -7.65 -23.71 3.79
N SER A 30 -7.01 -22.68 4.29
CA SER A 30 -7.43 -21.97 5.50
C SER A 30 -6.90 -20.56 5.52
N GLU A 31 -7.61 -19.70 6.25
CA GLU A 31 -7.22 -18.32 6.54
C GLU A 31 -7.45 -18.00 8.02
N SER A 32 -6.65 -17.06 8.53
CA SER A 32 -6.77 -16.58 9.92
C SER A 32 -6.37 -15.11 9.99
N GLU A 33 -7.08 -14.32 10.77
CA GLU A 33 -6.80 -12.92 11.04
C GLU A 33 -6.62 -12.71 12.55
N CYS A 34 -5.69 -11.82 12.91
CA CYS A 34 -5.45 -11.38 14.27
C CYS A 34 -5.31 -9.86 14.30
N PRO A 35 -6.26 -9.11 14.89
CA PRO A 35 -6.11 -7.68 15.13
C PRO A 35 -4.95 -7.41 16.09
N TYR A 36 -4.28 -6.28 15.89
CA TYR A 36 -3.23 -5.83 16.81
C TYR A 36 -3.85 -5.32 18.11
N ALA A 37 -3.32 -5.77 19.24
CA ALA A 37 -3.84 -5.41 20.57
C ALA A 37 -3.75 -3.89 20.85
N HIS A 38 -2.66 -3.25 20.41
CA HIS A 38 -2.47 -1.80 20.56
C HIS A 38 -2.98 -1.02 19.34
N GLY A 39 -3.19 -1.69 18.19
CA GLY A 39 -3.58 -1.06 16.93
C GLY A 39 -2.59 -0.01 16.46
N VAL A 40 -3.09 1.08 15.87
CA VAL A 40 -2.27 2.26 15.55
C VAL A 40 -2.35 3.26 16.69
N MET A 41 -1.22 3.50 17.32
CA MET A 41 -1.09 4.49 18.40
C MET A 41 -0.88 5.87 17.78
N SER A 42 -1.87 6.75 17.87
CA SER A 42 -1.84 8.14 17.38
C SER A 42 -2.05 9.18 18.49
N ASP A 43 -2.68 8.78 19.61
CA ASP A 43 -3.04 9.69 20.70
C ASP A 43 -2.14 9.52 21.91
N ARG A 44 -1.78 8.29 22.25
CA ARG A 44 -0.94 7.94 23.40
C ARG A 44 -0.25 6.59 23.25
N LEU A 45 0.88 6.44 23.95
CA LEU A 45 1.57 5.15 24.12
C LEU A 45 0.84 4.26 25.15
N PRO A 46 1.11 2.95 25.20
CA PRO A 46 0.52 2.03 26.19
C PRO A 46 0.76 2.46 27.64
N CYS A 47 1.91 3.06 27.93
CA CYS A 47 2.25 3.62 29.25
C CYS A 47 1.53 4.95 29.58
N GLY A 48 0.61 5.43 28.70
CA GLY A 48 -0.18 6.64 28.87
C GLY A 48 0.50 7.94 28.39
N THR A 49 1.73 7.93 27.92
CA THR A 49 2.40 9.12 27.37
C THR A 49 1.64 9.64 26.15
N PRO A 50 1.21 10.93 26.14
CA PRO A 50 0.51 11.50 24.99
C PRO A 50 1.44 11.62 23.79
N LEU A 51 0.89 11.48 22.59
CA LEU A 51 1.62 11.63 21.32
C LEU A 51 1.30 12.99 20.68
N PRO A 52 2.28 13.66 20.10
CA PRO A 52 2.05 14.86 19.30
C PRO A 52 1.20 14.55 18.05
N PRO A 53 0.62 15.58 17.41
CA PRO A 53 -0.08 15.42 16.13
C PRO A 53 0.79 14.75 15.07
N ASP A 54 0.14 14.06 14.12
CA ASP A 54 0.77 13.38 12.98
C ASP A 54 1.66 12.18 13.34
N TYR A 55 1.72 11.77 14.62
CA TYR A 55 2.32 10.51 15.01
C TYR A 55 1.39 9.34 14.66
N ALA A 56 1.99 8.27 14.13
CA ALA A 56 1.34 6.99 13.93
C ALA A 56 2.36 5.88 14.20
N LEU A 57 2.21 5.21 15.32
CA LEU A 57 3.16 4.21 15.82
C LEU A 57 2.49 2.84 15.91
N GLN A 58 3.32 1.78 15.92
CA GLN A 58 2.89 0.41 16.19
C GLN A 58 3.78 -0.22 17.26
N HIS A 59 3.22 -1.19 17.98
CA HIS A 59 3.91 -1.90 19.04
C HIS A 59 4.57 -3.18 18.50
N PRO A 60 5.89 -3.40 18.67
CA PRO A 60 6.56 -4.59 18.11
C PRO A 60 5.99 -5.93 18.61
N GLN A 61 5.47 -5.99 19.85
CA GLN A 61 4.87 -7.20 20.40
C GLN A 61 3.65 -7.66 19.60
N ASP A 62 2.87 -6.71 19.05
CA ASP A 62 1.68 -7.03 18.25
C ASP A 62 2.03 -7.89 17.03
N PHE A 63 3.19 -7.66 16.42
CA PHE A 63 3.66 -8.45 15.27
C PHE A 63 4.02 -9.88 15.67
N LEU A 64 4.65 -10.08 16.84
CA LEU A 64 4.96 -11.41 17.35
C LEU A 64 3.69 -12.19 17.71
N ASP A 65 2.78 -11.55 18.43
CA ASP A 65 1.53 -12.16 18.87
C ASP A 65 0.63 -12.49 17.69
N ALA A 66 0.52 -11.58 16.71
CA ALA A 66 -0.27 -11.79 15.52
C ALA A 66 0.31 -12.88 14.62
N LEU A 67 1.66 -12.95 14.47
CA LEU A 67 2.29 -14.05 13.75
C LEU A 67 1.95 -15.39 14.39
N HIS A 68 2.11 -15.50 15.71
CA HIS A 68 1.81 -16.72 16.45
C HIS A 68 0.33 -17.10 16.28
N ALA A 69 -0.58 -16.16 16.51
CA ALA A 69 -2.02 -16.41 16.46
C ALA A 69 -2.49 -16.80 15.05
N THR A 70 -2.04 -16.09 14.02
CA THR A 70 -2.47 -16.36 12.64
C THR A 70 -1.92 -17.66 12.08
N VAL A 71 -0.64 -18.00 12.35
CA VAL A 71 -0.04 -19.26 11.93
C VAL A 71 -0.73 -20.45 12.62
N HIS A 72 -0.91 -20.38 13.95
CA HIS A 72 -1.67 -21.42 14.66
C HIS A 72 -3.12 -21.54 14.17
N GLY A 73 -3.74 -20.38 13.87
CA GLY A 73 -5.11 -20.33 13.35
C GLY A 73 -5.29 -21.03 12.00
N VAL A 74 -4.36 -20.85 11.05
CA VAL A 74 -4.43 -21.56 9.76
C VAL A 74 -4.12 -23.05 9.91
N LEU A 75 -3.18 -23.43 10.78
CA LEU A 75 -2.84 -24.82 11.04
C LEU A 75 -3.97 -25.61 11.74
N ALA A 76 -4.74 -24.95 12.60
CA ALA A 76 -5.86 -25.57 13.31
C ALA A 76 -7.07 -25.85 12.40
N LYS A 77 -7.22 -25.07 11.31
CA LYS A 77 -8.36 -25.17 10.38
C LYS A 77 -8.11 -26.10 9.19
N ALA A 78 -6.87 -26.57 8.98
CA ALA A 78 -6.49 -27.38 7.84
C ALA A 78 -6.10 -28.80 8.27
N ASP A 79 -6.69 -29.78 7.60
CA ASP A 79 -6.33 -31.21 7.78
C ASP A 79 -5.19 -31.56 6.81
N ILE A 80 -3.95 -31.26 7.23
CA ILE A 80 -2.72 -31.51 6.47
C ILE A 80 -1.64 -32.11 7.36
N ASN A 81 -0.72 -32.83 6.75
CA ASN A 81 0.53 -33.19 7.43
C ASN A 81 1.45 -31.93 7.43
N ARG A 82 1.72 -31.37 8.60
CA ARG A 82 2.59 -30.19 8.75
C ARG A 82 4.00 -30.39 8.19
N ALA A 83 4.50 -31.63 8.14
CA ALA A 83 5.78 -31.95 7.54
C ALA A 83 5.86 -31.68 6.02
N ASP A 84 4.71 -31.43 5.38
CA ASP A 84 4.61 -31.10 3.95
C ASP A 84 4.57 -29.57 3.70
N ILE A 85 4.67 -28.74 4.74
CA ILE A 85 4.87 -27.30 4.62
C ILE A 85 6.34 -27.07 4.27
N ILE A 86 6.60 -26.45 3.10
CA ILE A 86 7.94 -26.27 2.54
C ILE A 86 8.51 -24.88 2.73
N GLY A 87 7.68 -23.88 3.01
CA GLY A 87 8.12 -22.51 3.18
C GLY A 87 7.06 -21.57 3.75
N MET A 88 7.52 -20.44 4.22
CA MET A 88 6.69 -19.32 4.64
C MET A 88 7.27 -17.98 4.17
N GLY A 89 6.38 -17.02 3.90
CA GLY A 89 6.75 -15.66 3.55
C GLY A 89 5.84 -14.66 4.24
N MET A 90 6.34 -13.44 4.36
CA MET A 90 5.66 -12.36 5.07
C MET A 90 5.77 -11.07 4.28
N ASP A 91 4.69 -10.32 4.20
CA ASP A 91 4.71 -8.96 3.69
C ASP A 91 4.30 -7.96 4.78
N PHE A 92 4.64 -6.71 4.55
CA PHE A 92 4.51 -5.67 5.55
C PHE A 92 4.14 -4.34 4.92
N THR A 93 3.43 -3.51 5.67
CA THR A 93 3.45 -2.07 5.40
C THR A 93 4.91 -1.60 5.49
N CYS A 94 5.42 -1.03 4.43
CA CYS A 94 6.83 -0.66 4.34
C CYS A 94 7.14 0.70 5.00
N SER A 95 8.45 0.98 5.12
CA SER A 95 8.97 2.19 5.76
C SER A 95 8.59 2.29 7.24
N THR A 96 8.92 1.24 7.94
CA THR A 96 8.61 1.02 9.36
C THR A 96 9.88 0.93 10.21
N PRO A 97 10.70 2.02 10.27
CA PRO A 97 11.96 1.99 11.04
C PRO A 97 11.69 1.65 12.50
N LEU A 98 12.42 0.65 12.98
CA LEU A 98 12.40 0.15 14.34
C LEU A 98 13.83 0.20 14.92
N PRO A 99 14.11 1.00 15.98
CA PRO A 99 15.37 0.96 16.68
C PRO A 99 15.47 -0.30 17.57
N VAL A 100 16.56 -1.06 17.42
CA VAL A 100 16.82 -2.27 18.21
C VAL A 100 18.21 -2.24 18.83
N ASP A 101 18.39 -2.96 19.93
CA ASP A 101 19.67 -3.20 20.57
C ASP A 101 20.53 -4.25 19.83
N LYS A 102 21.70 -4.58 20.37
CA LYS A 102 22.61 -5.59 19.80
C LYS A 102 22.01 -6.99 19.72
N ALA A 103 21.06 -7.33 20.60
CA ALA A 103 20.35 -8.60 20.58
C ALA A 103 19.15 -8.62 19.61
N GLY A 104 18.89 -7.50 18.93
CA GLY A 104 17.72 -7.31 18.08
C GLY A 104 16.42 -7.09 18.88
N THR A 105 16.54 -6.66 20.15
CA THR A 105 15.38 -6.34 20.98
C THR A 105 14.94 -4.90 20.71
N PRO A 106 13.67 -4.63 20.40
CA PRO A 106 13.15 -3.28 20.25
C PRO A 106 13.41 -2.41 21.47
N LEU A 107 13.88 -1.18 21.28
CA LEU A 107 14.23 -0.29 22.40
C LEU A 107 13.03 0.09 23.27
N CYS A 108 11.81 0.10 22.74
CA CYS A 108 10.60 0.33 23.53
C CYS A 108 10.34 -0.74 24.61
N PHE A 109 11.03 -1.88 24.57
CA PHE A 109 10.99 -2.91 25.63
C PHE A 109 11.96 -2.63 26.78
N ASP A 110 12.87 -1.69 26.60
CA ASP A 110 13.75 -1.20 27.67
C ASP A 110 12.97 -0.15 28.50
N PRO A 111 12.87 -0.29 29.83
CA PRO A 111 12.19 0.67 30.71
C PRO A 111 12.68 2.12 30.57
N ARG A 112 13.95 2.32 30.10
CA ARG A 112 14.49 3.66 29.84
C ARG A 112 13.80 4.37 28.70
N PHE A 113 13.26 3.63 27.71
CA PHE A 113 12.72 4.15 26.47
C PHE A 113 11.22 3.85 26.28
N GLU A 114 10.60 3.11 27.18
CA GLU A 114 9.18 2.74 27.07
C GLU A 114 8.24 3.97 26.94
N ARG A 115 8.66 5.12 27.50
CA ARG A 115 7.91 6.39 27.45
C ARG A 115 8.31 7.28 26.27
N ASN A 116 9.30 6.88 25.48
CA ASN A 116 9.80 7.66 24.35
C ASN A 116 9.15 7.17 23.04
N PRO A 117 8.35 8.01 22.35
CA PRO A 117 7.66 7.60 21.13
C PRO A 117 8.61 7.22 19.98
N HIS A 118 9.85 7.70 20.03
CA HIS A 118 10.86 7.39 19.01
C HIS A 118 11.47 5.99 19.15
N ALA A 119 11.18 5.27 20.25
CA ALA A 119 11.61 3.89 20.45
C ALA A 119 10.68 2.84 19.83
N TYR A 120 9.52 3.26 19.32
CA TYR A 120 8.48 2.42 18.70
C TYR A 120 8.59 2.39 17.18
N ILE A 121 7.89 1.44 16.53
CA ILE A 121 7.78 1.37 15.07
C ILE A 121 7.05 2.61 14.57
N LYS A 122 7.64 3.35 13.62
CA LYS A 122 6.96 4.44 12.92
C LYS A 122 6.26 3.89 11.69
N LEU A 123 4.92 3.89 11.70
CA LEU A 123 4.09 3.38 10.62
C LEU A 123 4.24 4.22 9.33
N TRP A 124 3.83 3.68 8.17
CA TRP A 124 3.84 4.41 6.89
C TRP A 124 3.11 5.76 6.96
N LYS A 125 1.98 5.85 7.65
CA LYS A 125 1.21 7.11 7.84
C LYS A 125 1.70 8.01 8.98
N HIS A 126 2.92 7.80 9.50
CA HIS A 126 3.57 8.72 10.42
C HIS A 126 4.08 9.92 9.65
N HIS A 127 3.38 11.05 9.74
CA HIS A 127 3.66 12.26 8.96
C HIS A 127 4.44 13.32 9.74
N ALA A 128 4.74 13.09 11.01
CA ALA A 128 5.48 14.04 11.86
C ALA A 128 6.92 14.33 11.38
N ALA A 129 7.48 13.52 10.45
CA ALA A 129 8.78 13.75 9.82
C ALA A 129 8.71 14.67 8.57
N GLN A 130 7.72 15.59 8.51
CA GLN A 130 7.49 16.46 7.35
C GLN A 130 8.63 17.44 7.10
N TRP A 131 9.22 17.97 8.17
CA TRP A 131 10.35 18.91 8.05
C TRP A 131 11.58 18.20 7.47
N GLU A 132 11.90 17.00 7.94
CA GLU A 132 13.02 16.21 7.46
C GLU A 132 12.84 15.82 5.99
N ALA A 133 11.62 15.42 5.61
CA ALA A 133 11.30 15.08 4.22
C ALA A 133 11.46 16.29 3.29
N ALA A 134 11.00 17.46 3.71
CA ALA A 134 11.14 18.70 2.96
C ALA A 134 12.63 19.06 2.79
N ARG A 135 13.41 19.00 3.87
CA ARG A 135 14.84 19.31 3.83
C ARG A 135 15.64 18.31 2.99
N LEU A 136 15.34 17.01 3.09
CA LEU A 136 15.97 16.02 2.21
C LEU A 136 15.60 16.22 0.75
N THR A 137 14.38 16.70 0.44
CA THR A 137 13.99 17.04 -0.93
C THR A 137 14.83 18.19 -1.50
N GLU A 138 15.13 19.21 -0.69
CA GLU A 138 16.03 20.31 -1.09
C GLU A 138 17.44 19.77 -1.38
N LEU A 139 17.97 18.95 -0.47
CA LEU A 139 19.28 18.34 -0.63
C LEU A 139 19.35 17.39 -1.85
N MET A 140 18.24 16.72 -2.20
CA MET A 140 18.15 15.95 -3.45
C MET A 140 18.32 16.84 -4.67
N ARG A 141 17.66 18.02 -4.69
CA ARG A 141 17.79 18.95 -5.82
C ARG A 141 19.23 19.45 -5.99
N GLU A 142 19.93 19.64 -4.88
CA GLU A 142 21.30 20.18 -4.87
C GLU A 142 22.37 19.11 -5.16
N HIS A 143 22.20 17.89 -4.66
CA HIS A 143 23.27 16.90 -4.59
C HIS A 143 22.96 15.54 -5.24
N ASP A 144 21.69 15.25 -5.56
CA ASP A 144 21.27 13.98 -6.20
C ASP A 144 19.96 14.19 -6.99
N PRO A 145 19.98 15.09 -8.02
CA PRO A 145 18.78 15.41 -8.78
C PRO A 145 18.18 14.23 -9.53
N GLU A 146 18.97 13.18 -9.80
CA GLU A 146 18.52 11.94 -10.43
C GLU A 146 17.57 11.12 -9.55
N LEU A 147 17.61 11.33 -8.22
CA LEU A 147 16.71 10.66 -7.29
C LEU A 147 15.30 11.30 -7.26
N LEU A 148 15.16 12.57 -7.63
CA LEU A 148 13.86 13.28 -7.59
C LEU A 148 12.77 12.59 -8.42
N PRO A 149 12.99 12.23 -9.69
CA PRO A 149 11.96 11.52 -10.46
C PRO A 149 11.62 10.14 -9.88
N CYS A 150 12.55 9.51 -9.14
CA CYS A 150 12.28 8.24 -8.46
C CYS A 150 11.26 8.36 -7.32
N VAL A 151 11.09 9.55 -6.75
CA VAL A 151 10.21 9.85 -5.62
C VAL A 151 9.09 10.84 -5.98
N GLY A 152 8.79 10.98 -7.27
CA GLY A 152 7.73 11.88 -7.76
C GLY A 152 8.03 13.36 -7.56
N GLY A 153 9.32 13.76 -7.57
CA GLY A 153 9.77 15.15 -7.44
C GLY A 153 9.87 15.67 -6.01
N ARG A 154 9.36 14.93 -5.02
CA ARG A 154 9.39 15.29 -3.59
C ARG A 154 9.36 14.06 -2.70
N LEU A 155 10.28 13.99 -1.74
CA LEU A 155 10.30 12.91 -0.77
C LEU A 155 9.13 13.04 0.21
N SER A 156 8.42 11.94 0.42
CA SER A 156 7.33 11.86 1.39
C SER A 156 7.87 11.74 2.82
N PRO A 157 7.19 12.32 3.84
CA PRO A 157 7.47 12.04 5.26
C PRO A 157 7.30 10.55 5.61
N GLU A 158 6.61 9.80 4.77
CA GLU A 158 6.45 8.35 4.91
C GLU A 158 7.74 7.57 4.63
N ALA A 159 8.76 8.17 4.02
CA ALA A 159 10.03 7.50 3.69
C ALA A 159 10.84 7.14 4.94
N PHE A 160 11.77 6.19 4.81
CA PHE A 160 12.55 5.64 5.92
C PHE A 160 13.46 6.69 6.57
N PHE A 161 14.29 7.37 5.77
CA PHE A 161 15.29 8.30 6.32
C PHE A 161 14.73 9.58 6.94
N PRO A 162 13.66 10.21 6.47
CA PRO A 162 13.00 11.29 7.21
C PRO A 162 12.64 10.88 8.63
N LYS A 163 12.05 9.71 8.82
CA LYS A 163 11.65 9.18 10.12
C LYS A 163 12.84 8.88 11.04
N VAL A 164 13.92 8.33 10.49
CA VAL A 164 15.14 8.08 11.25
C VAL A 164 15.86 9.39 11.60
N TRP A 165 15.87 10.37 10.69
CA TRP A 165 16.44 11.67 10.98
C TRP A 165 15.63 12.43 12.05
N GLN A 166 14.33 12.29 12.06
CA GLN A 166 13.49 12.78 13.15
C GLN A 166 13.91 12.15 14.50
N VAL A 167 14.16 10.82 14.55
CA VAL A 167 14.69 10.19 15.79
C VAL A 167 16.01 10.82 16.21
N LEU A 168 16.95 11.01 15.28
CA LEU A 168 18.24 11.63 15.58
C LEU A 168 18.11 13.03 16.16
N ARG A 169 17.16 13.83 15.65
CA ARG A 169 16.96 15.23 16.08
C ARG A 169 16.20 15.35 17.39
N GLU A 170 15.14 14.58 17.56
CA GLU A 170 14.19 14.74 18.68
C GLU A 170 14.49 13.82 19.86
N ALA A 171 15.18 12.69 19.61
CA ALA A 171 15.55 11.69 20.62
C ALA A 171 16.96 11.11 20.36
N PRO A 172 18.02 11.94 20.46
CA PRO A 172 19.39 11.49 20.19
C PRO A 172 19.84 10.34 21.11
N ASP A 173 19.30 10.24 22.30
CA ASP A 173 19.51 9.14 23.25
C ASP A 173 18.99 7.80 22.72
N VAL A 174 17.81 7.77 22.09
CA VAL A 174 17.26 6.59 21.38
C VAL A 174 18.14 6.25 20.19
N PHE A 175 18.52 7.27 19.38
CA PHE A 175 19.39 7.05 18.23
C PHE A 175 20.74 6.44 18.63
N ASP A 176 21.34 6.91 19.71
CA ASP A 176 22.63 6.43 20.20
C ASP A 176 22.52 5.03 20.79
N ALA A 177 21.47 4.74 21.55
CA ALA A 177 21.22 3.42 22.14
C ALA A 177 20.90 2.34 21.09
N ALA A 178 20.35 2.73 19.94
CA ALA A 178 20.07 1.79 18.86
C ALA A 178 21.37 1.22 18.26
N ASP A 179 21.50 -0.09 18.24
CA ASP A 179 22.55 -0.79 17.50
C ASP A 179 22.18 -0.83 16.00
N ARG A 180 20.90 -1.01 15.69
CA ARG A 180 20.37 -1.03 14.32
C ARG A 180 19.03 -0.31 14.22
N PHE A 181 18.77 0.24 13.03
CA PHE A 181 17.44 0.62 12.57
C PHE A 181 17.01 -0.36 11.48
N LEU A 182 15.98 -1.15 11.75
CA LEU A 182 15.47 -2.18 10.84
C LEU A 182 14.06 -1.81 10.35
N GLU A 183 13.74 -2.19 9.12
CA GLU A 183 12.34 -2.36 8.75
C GLU A 183 11.75 -3.47 9.62
N VAL A 184 10.48 -3.35 10.02
CA VAL A 184 9.83 -4.37 10.86
C VAL A 184 9.84 -5.76 10.20
N GLY A 185 9.74 -5.80 8.85
CA GLY A 185 9.83 -7.03 8.08
C GLY A 185 11.19 -7.71 8.21
N ASP A 186 12.27 -6.94 8.10
CA ASP A 186 13.63 -7.46 8.30
C ASP A 186 13.81 -7.93 9.73
N TRP A 187 13.37 -7.14 10.72
CA TRP A 187 13.45 -7.49 12.13
C TRP A 187 12.77 -8.84 12.42
N LEU A 188 11.52 -9.01 11.96
CA LEU A 188 10.76 -10.24 12.23
C LEU A 188 11.39 -11.45 11.54
N THR A 189 11.86 -11.28 10.29
CA THR A 189 12.57 -12.31 9.53
C THR A 189 13.87 -12.73 10.23
N GLN A 190 14.67 -11.76 10.74
CA GLN A 190 15.87 -12.04 11.52
C GLN A 190 15.54 -12.81 12.81
N ARG A 191 14.44 -12.49 13.49
CA ARG A 191 13.98 -13.20 14.69
C ARG A 191 13.60 -14.65 14.40
N LEU A 192 13.12 -14.96 13.18
CA LEU A 192 12.74 -16.31 12.78
C LEU A 192 13.93 -17.16 12.32
N THR A 193 14.89 -16.54 11.64
CA THR A 193 15.99 -17.26 10.96
C THR A 193 17.33 -17.18 11.68
N GLY A 194 17.52 -16.16 12.53
CA GLY A 194 18.81 -15.86 13.14
C GLY A 194 19.81 -15.17 12.20
N ASN A 195 19.45 -14.85 10.96
CA ASN A 195 20.30 -14.20 9.96
C ASN A 195 20.10 -12.69 9.95
N GLU A 196 21.18 -11.91 9.89
CA GLU A 196 21.14 -10.45 9.76
C GLU A 196 21.02 -10.01 8.29
N ASN A 197 19.99 -10.51 7.60
CA ASN A 197 19.68 -10.16 6.22
C ASN A 197 18.69 -8.98 6.16
N LEU A 198 18.74 -8.20 5.06
CA LEU A 198 17.81 -7.13 4.73
C LEU A 198 17.11 -7.48 3.41
N ALA A 199 15.85 -7.12 3.25
CA ALA A 199 15.13 -7.29 2.00
C ALA A 199 15.48 -6.17 1.01
N ARG A 200 15.92 -6.52 -0.18
CA ARG A 200 16.21 -5.56 -1.25
C ARG A 200 14.99 -4.69 -1.56
N SER A 201 13.80 -5.28 -1.63
CA SER A 201 12.57 -4.54 -1.93
C SER A 201 12.20 -3.49 -0.88
N LEU A 202 12.42 -3.76 0.41
CA LEU A 202 12.21 -2.78 1.49
C LEU A 202 13.26 -1.66 1.41
N ALA A 203 14.53 -2.02 1.16
CA ALA A 203 15.62 -1.07 1.01
C ALA A 203 15.43 -0.14 -0.21
N THR A 204 14.96 -0.67 -1.34
CA THR A 204 14.77 0.13 -2.57
C THR A 204 13.52 0.99 -2.48
N HIS A 205 12.38 0.46 -2.01
CA HIS A 205 11.09 1.11 -2.14
C HIS A 205 11.00 2.49 -1.46
N LYS A 206 11.28 2.59 -0.16
CA LYS A 206 11.19 3.86 0.59
C LYS A 206 12.45 4.26 1.35
N ALA A 207 13.52 3.45 1.32
CA ALA A 207 14.85 3.87 1.78
C ALA A 207 15.79 4.23 0.60
N GLN A 208 15.28 4.21 -0.63
CA GLN A 208 15.89 4.68 -1.88
C GLN A 208 17.27 4.07 -2.13
N TYR A 209 17.47 2.80 -1.76
CA TYR A 209 18.69 2.08 -2.13
C TYR A 209 18.77 1.93 -3.66
N ARG A 210 19.92 2.21 -4.24
CA ARG A 210 20.20 2.05 -5.68
C ARG A 210 21.41 1.14 -5.87
N GLU A 211 21.29 0.16 -6.76
CA GLU A 211 22.41 -0.72 -7.11
C GLU A 211 23.60 0.10 -7.63
N GLY A 212 24.81 -0.23 -7.18
CA GLY A 212 26.04 0.51 -7.53
C GLY A 212 26.25 1.84 -6.80
N VAL A 213 25.23 2.39 -6.13
CA VAL A 213 25.29 3.65 -5.38
C VAL A 213 25.14 3.42 -3.88
N GLY A 214 24.26 2.49 -3.48
CA GLY A 214 23.87 2.26 -2.09
C GLY A 214 22.70 3.13 -1.65
N TYR A 215 22.56 3.35 -0.35
CA TYR A 215 21.63 4.32 0.23
C TYR A 215 22.04 5.75 -0.14
N PRO A 216 21.11 6.73 -0.15
CA PRO A 216 21.35 8.06 -0.72
C PRO A 216 22.60 8.75 -0.14
N PRO A 217 23.63 9.04 -0.95
CA PRO A 217 24.86 9.70 -0.46
C PRO A 217 24.61 11.11 0.09
N LEU A 218 23.50 11.74 -0.29
CA LEU A 218 23.09 13.07 0.16
C LEU A 218 22.82 13.15 1.67
N LEU A 219 22.61 12.02 2.35
CA LEU A 219 22.41 11.98 3.81
C LEU A 219 23.54 12.66 4.59
N ARG A 220 24.77 12.70 4.04
CA ARG A 220 25.93 13.40 4.65
C ARG A 220 25.75 14.92 4.73
N TYR A 221 24.95 15.49 3.86
CA TYR A 221 24.66 16.93 3.87
C TYR A 221 23.49 17.28 4.81
N ALA A 222 22.66 16.29 5.16
CA ALA A 222 21.62 16.43 6.16
C ALA A 222 22.21 16.45 7.58
N ASP A 223 22.92 15.39 7.92
CA ASP A 223 23.65 15.24 9.19
C ASP A 223 24.76 14.17 9.04
N PRO A 224 26.02 14.46 9.45
CA PRO A 224 27.11 13.46 9.39
C PRO A 224 26.79 12.16 10.13
N ARG A 225 26.03 12.22 11.23
CA ARG A 225 25.62 11.03 12.01
C ARG A 225 24.61 10.18 11.24
N LEU A 226 23.73 10.83 10.44
CA LEU A 226 22.78 10.13 9.57
C LEU A 226 23.51 9.37 8.45
N ALA A 227 24.55 9.95 7.87
CA ALA A 227 25.39 9.24 6.91
C ALA A 227 26.21 8.13 7.59
N GLY A 228 26.76 8.39 8.77
CA GLY A 228 27.57 7.45 9.55
C GLY A 228 26.78 6.22 10.02
N MET A 229 25.42 6.27 10.01
CA MET A 229 24.63 5.09 10.37
C MET A 229 24.63 4.01 9.27
N ILE A 230 24.90 4.37 8.01
CA ILE A 230 24.97 3.41 6.91
C ILE A 230 26.21 2.52 7.12
N GLY A 231 26.03 1.22 7.08
CA GLY A 231 27.04 0.22 7.43
C GLY A 231 27.25 0.02 8.94
N ALA A 232 26.90 1.01 9.77
CA ALA A 232 26.96 0.88 11.23
C ALA A 232 25.61 0.40 11.82
N LYS A 233 24.53 1.12 11.55
CA LYS A 233 23.18 0.85 12.09
C LYS A 233 22.18 0.35 11.05
N VAL A 234 22.42 0.59 9.76
CA VAL A 234 21.73 -0.03 8.63
C VAL A 234 22.74 -0.92 7.93
N ARG A 235 22.74 -2.19 8.26
CA ARG A 235 23.70 -3.18 7.79
C ARG A 235 23.05 -4.56 7.66
N GLY A 236 23.53 -5.35 6.72
CA GLY A 236 23.08 -6.71 6.43
C GLY A 236 23.28 -7.03 4.95
N LYS A 237 23.19 -8.30 4.61
CA LYS A 237 23.19 -8.73 3.22
C LYS A 237 21.82 -8.47 2.63
N LEU A 238 21.76 -7.79 1.48
CA LEU A 238 20.52 -7.63 0.72
C LEU A 238 20.13 -8.95 0.06
N ILE A 239 18.90 -9.36 0.30
CA ILE A 239 18.29 -10.57 -0.27
C ILE A 239 17.23 -10.16 -1.27
N ASP A 240 17.29 -10.77 -2.46
CA ASP A 240 16.40 -10.45 -3.56
C ASP A 240 14.96 -10.94 -3.30
N ILE A 241 14.01 -10.37 -4.03
CA ILE A 241 12.59 -10.72 -3.95
C ILE A 241 12.40 -12.21 -4.30
N GLY A 242 11.64 -12.93 -3.46
CA GLY A 242 11.39 -14.35 -3.67
C GLY A 242 12.58 -15.27 -3.38
N ALA A 243 13.73 -14.71 -2.95
CA ALA A 243 14.88 -15.51 -2.55
C ALA A 243 14.81 -15.92 -1.06
N VAL A 244 15.65 -16.89 -0.68
CA VAL A 244 15.73 -17.43 0.67
C VAL A 244 16.45 -16.42 1.59
N SER A 245 15.74 -15.84 2.55
CA SER A 245 16.35 -15.03 3.61
C SER A 245 16.98 -15.89 4.71
N GLY A 246 16.47 -17.08 4.90
CA GLY A 246 16.99 -18.05 5.86
C GLY A 246 16.07 -19.25 6.03
N TYR A 247 16.35 -20.02 7.07
CA TYR A 247 15.55 -21.18 7.42
C TYR A 247 14.98 -21.02 8.83
N LEU A 248 13.76 -21.47 9.04
CA LEU A 248 13.09 -21.39 10.35
C LEU A 248 13.88 -22.18 11.40
N THR A 249 14.35 -21.49 12.43
CA THR A 249 15.14 -22.12 13.51
C THR A 249 14.28 -23.11 14.31
N GLN A 250 14.90 -24.10 14.96
CA GLN A 250 14.18 -25.10 15.75
C GLN A 250 13.32 -24.48 16.86
N GLN A 251 13.85 -23.43 17.56
CA GLN A 251 13.11 -22.73 18.59
C GLN A 251 11.85 -22.03 18.04
N ARG A 252 11.98 -21.37 16.90
CA ARG A 252 10.87 -20.64 16.27
C ARG A 252 9.87 -21.58 15.59
N ALA A 253 10.34 -22.69 15.06
CA ALA A 253 9.50 -23.75 14.55
C ALA A 253 8.61 -24.35 15.65
N ALA A 254 9.17 -24.68 16.81
CA ALA A 254 8.40 -25.15 17.96
C ALA A 254 7.38 -24.11 18.43
N TRP A 255 7.76 -22.81 18.45
CA TRP A 255 6.85 -21.71 18.83
C TRP A 255 5.70 -21.56 17.86
N LEU A 256 5.92 -21.70 16.54
CA LEU A 256 4.87 -21.57 15.49
C LEU A 256 4.13 -22.89 15.20
N GLY A 257 4.57 -24.02 15.77
CA GLY A 257 3.99 -25.34 15.45
C GLY A 257 4.29 -25.82 14.02
N LEU A 258 5.42 -25.36 13.45
CA LEU A 258 5.89 -25.63 12.08
C LEU A 258 7.11 -26.57 12.07
N PRO A 259 7.44 -27.21 10.95
CA PRO A 259 8.70 -27.95 10.81
C PRO A 259 9.90 -27.00 10.87
N ALA A 260 10.94 -27.41 11.57
CA ALA A 260 12.23 -26.68 11.53
C ALA A 260 12.87 -26.81 10.15
N GLY A 261 13.61 -25.77 9.72
CA GLY A 261 14.35 -25.78 8.47
C GLY A 261 13.50 -25.53 7.20
N ILE A 262 12.22 -25.19 7.34
CA ILE A 262 11.48 -24.66 6.19
C ILE A 262 12.05 -23.32 5.75
N VAL A 263 11.86 -23.02 4.46
CA VAL A 263 12.33 -21.75 3.89
C VAL A 263 11.54 -20.57 4.49
N VAL A 264 12.25 -19.50 4.84
CA VAL A 264 11.68 -18.18 5.09
C VAL A 264 12.18 -17.25 4.00
N THR A 265 11.24 -16.70 3.20
CA THR A 265 11.60 -15.78 2.10
C THR A 265 11.97 -14.40 2.63
N ALA A 266 12.67 -13.61 1.80
CA ALA A 266 12.83 -12.19 2.02
C ALA A 266 11.44 -11.52 2.17
N PRO A 267 11.25 -10.65 3.18
CA PRO A 267 10.00 -9.91 3.35
C PRO A 267 9.78 -8.94 2.19
N HIS A 268 8.51 -8.59 1.94
CA HIS A 268 8.15 -7.76 0.80
C HIS A 268 7.15 -6.66 1.22
N PRO A 269 7.09 -5.50 0.54
CA PRO A 269 6.00 -4.55 0.76
C PRO A 269 4.64 -5.16 0.38
N ASP A 270 3.60 -4.93 1.19
CA ASP A 270 2.25 -5.50 1.07
C ASP A 270 1.63 -5.29 -0.33
N ALA A 271 1.62 -4.03 -0.82
CA ALA A 271 1.06 -3.73 -2.13
C ALA A 271 1.80 -4.45 -3.27
N MET A 272 3.13 -4.60 -3.16
CA MET A 272 3.98 -5.24 -4.17
C MET A 272 3.84 -6.77 -4.12
N ALA A 273 3.68 -7.34 -2.93
CA ALA A 273 3.44 -8.77 -2.74
C ALA A 273 2.16 -9.26 -3.47
N SER A 274 1.22 -8.35 -3.73
CA SER A 274 -0.01 -8.67 -4.47
C SER A 274 0.22 -9.04 -5.94
N LEU A 275 1.33 -8.62 -6.58
CA LEU A 275 1.53 -8.81 -8.03
C LEU A 275 1.47 -10.29 -8.45
N PRO A 276 2.28 -11.20 -7.89
CA PRO A 276 2.24 -12.60 -8.27
C PRO A 276 0.89 -13.27 -7.96
N ALA A 277 0.21 -12.86 -6.86
CA ALA A 277 -1.13 -13.35 -6.54
C ALA A 277 -2.18 -12.94 -7.58
N LEU A 278 -1.98 -11.79 -8.22
CA LEU A 278 -2.81 -11.30 -9.32
C LEU A 278 -2.31 -11.79 -10.70
N GLY A 279 -1.38 -12.76 -10.74
CA GLY A 279 -0.82 -13.30 -11.99
C GLY A 279 0.06 -12.30 -12.75
N ILE A 280 0.59 -11.27 -12.07
CA ILE A 280 1.47 -10.27 -12.66
C ILE A 280 2.91 -10.64 -12.36
N THR A 281 3.65 -11.06 -13.39
CA THR A 281 5.06 -11.47 -13.30
C THR A 281 5.98 -10.66 -14.22
N GLY A 282 5.42 -9.67 -14.95
CA GLY A 282 6.15 -8.84 -15.88
C GLY A 282 5.36 -7.61 -16.34
N PRO A 283 5.92 -6.83 -17.28
CA PRO A 283 5.29 -5.62 -17.82
C PRO A 283 3.96 -5.88 -18.54
N GLY A 284 3.10 -4.87 -18.56
CA GLY A 284 1.84 -4.84 -19.31
C GLY A 284 0.60 -4.72 -18.42
N PRO A 285 0.27 -5.67 -17.56
CA PRO A 285 -0.82 -5.49 -16.60
C PRO A 285 -0.38 -4.66 -15.39
N ALA A 286 -1.35 -3.96 -14.77
CA ALA A 286 -1.16 -3.27 -13.49
C ALA A 286 -2.08 -3.86 -12.42
N ALA A 287 -1.60 -3.98 -11.19
CA ALA A 287 -2.43 -4.29 -10.03
C ALA A 287 -3.14 -3.02 -9.56
N LEU A 288 -4.45 -3.12 -9.29
CA LEU A 288 -5.24 -2.05 -8.66
C LEU A 288 -5.83 -2.57 -7.34
N ALA A 289 -5.32 -2.09 -6.23
CA ALA A 289 -5.94 -2.30 -4.94
C ALA A 289 -7.06 -1.27 -4.75
N ALA A 290 -8.33 -1.72 -4.84
CA ALA A 290 -9.53 -0.88 -4.73
C ALA A 290 -10.09 -0.97 -3.31
N GLY A 291 -9.53 -0.15 -2.41
CA GLY A 291 -9.90 -0.03 -1.00
C GLY A 291 -10.50 1.33 -0.65
N THR A 292 -10.27 1.81 0.57
CA THR A 292 -10.56 3.18 1.04
C THR A 292 -9.94 4.23 0.13
N SER A 293 -8.65 4.07 -0.17
CA SER A 293 -7.92 4.72 -1.26
C SER A 293 -7.65 3.70 -2.37
N SER A 294 -7.11 4.13 -3.51
CA SER A 294 -6.59 3.22 -4.51
C SER A 294 -5.06 3.24 -4.55
N ALA A 295 -4.47 2.05 -4.83
CA ALA A 295 -3.07 1.93 -5.19
C ALA A 295 -2.95 1.16 -6.50
N MET A 296 -2.31 1.76 -7.49
CA MET A 296 -1.98 1.13 -8.77
C MET A 296 -0.49 0.83 -8.79
N ILE A 297 -0.15 -0.43 -8.91
CA ILE A 297 1.24 -0.93 -8.94
C ILE A 297 1.46 -1.65 -10.25
N LEU A 298 2.55 -1.32 -10.91
CA LEU A 298 2.98 -1.99 -12.13
C LEU A 298 4.50 -2.10 -12.19
N CYS A 299 5.00 -2.88 -13.11
CA CYS A 299 6.44 -3.01 -13.34
C CYS A 299 6.80 -2.82 -14.81
N TYR A 300 8.01 -2.32 -15.06
CA TYR A 300 8.53 -2.11 -16.40
C TYR A 300 10.05 -2.35 -16.47
N SER A 301 10.57 -2.66 -17.66
CA SER A 301 11.97 -3.02 -17.83
C SER A 301 12.94 -1.84 -17.81
N GLN A 302 12.44 -0.62 -17.97
CA GLN A 302 13.25 0.59 -18.05
C GLN A 302 12.79 1.64 -17.04
N PHE A 303 13.72 2.49 -16.61
CA PHE A 303 13.40 3.68 -15.84
C PHE A 303 12.88 4.76 -16.79
N LEU A 304 11.61 5.07 -16.67
CA LEU A 304 10.95 6.16 -17.39
C LEU A 304 10.23 7.05 -16.37
N PRO A 305 10.63 8.32 -16.20
CA PRO A 305 9.96 9.23 -15.27
C PRO A 305 8.50 9.44 -15.65
N VAL A 306 7.60 9.23 -14.71
CA VAL A 306 6.15 9.44 -14.87
C VAL A 306 5.68 10.51 -13.89
N GLU A 307 5.00 11.53 -14.40
CA GLU A 307 4.48 12.63 -13.58
C GLU A 307 3.53 12.12 -12.49
N GLY A 308 3.75 12.55 -11.26
CA GLY A 308 2.88 12.22 -10.12
C GLY A 308 2.96 10.78 -9.63
N THR A 309 3.91 9.98 -10.12
CA THR A 309 4.19 8.66 -9.56
C THR A 309 4.90 8.81 -8.22
N THR A 310 4.45 8.09 -7.21
CA THR A 310 4.97 8.23 -5.83
C THR A 310 6.28 7.47 -5.59
N SER A 311 6.58 6.48 -6.41
CA SER A 311 7.83 5.71 -6.35
C SER A 311 8.10 5.03 -7.69
N ILE A 312 9.35 5.13 -8.17
CA ILE A 312 9.87 4.39 -9.33
C ILE A 312 11.25 3.87 -8.92
N MET A 313 11.35 2.59 -8.55
CA MET A 313 12.61 1.99 -8.09
C MET A 313 12.83 0.62 -8.71
N LEU A 314 14.09 0.31 -8.99
CA LEU A 314 14.50 -1.03 -9.43
C LEU A 314 14.36 -2.02 -8.25
N ASP A 315 13.92 -3.25 -8.51
CA ASP A 315 13.80 -4.32 -7.52
C ASP A 315 12.90 -3.98 -6.31
N ASN A 316 11.90 -3.13 -6.49
CA ASN A 316 10.93 -2.86 -5.44
C ASN A 316 9.61 -3.66 -5.59
N THR A 317 9.35 -4.24 -6.77
CA THR A 317 8.14 -5.03 -7.07
C THR A 317 8.44 -6.46 -7.48
N LEU A 318 9.24 -6.61 -8.53
CA LEU A 318 9.69 -7.89 -9.08
C LEU A 318 11.18 -7.81 -9.42
N PRO A 319 11.92 -8.93 -9.37
CA PRO A 319 13.35 -8.93 -9.63
C PRO A 319 13.70 -8.39 -11.04
N GLY A 320 14.66 -7.48 -11.11
CA GLY A 320 15.16 -6.92 -12.38
C GLY A 320 14.24 -5.91 -13.06
N LEU A 321 13.13 -5.54 -12.44
CA LEU A 321 12.15 -4.60 -12.99
C LEU A 321 12.03 -3.34 -12.13
N TYR A 322 11.78 -2.21 -12.79
CA TYR A 322 11.36 -0.98 -12.12
C TYR A 322 9.89 -1.10 -11.73
N GLY A 323 9.59 -0.95 -10.47
CA GLY A 323 8.22 -0.90 -9.98
C GLY A 323 7.74 0.54 -9.85
N TYR A 324 6.53 0.77 -10.32
CA TYR A 324 5.84 2.06 -10.31
C TYR A 324 4.68 2.01 -9.35
N ALA A 325 4.56 3.01 -8.49
CA ALA A 325 3.46 3.15 -7.55
C ALA A 325 2.74 4.48 -7.76
N SER A 326 1.45 4.41 -8.04
CA SER A 326 0.54 5.55 -8.19
C SER A 326 -0.77 5.27 -7.48
N GLY A 327 -1.68 6.25 -7.34
CA GLY A 327 -2.99 5.99 -6.77
C GLY A 327 -3.76 7.25 -6.40
N GLN A 328 -5.01 7.04 -5.98
CA GLN A 328 -5.93 8.09 -5.57
C GLN A 328 -6.07 8.10 -4.05
N ALA A 329 -6.05 9.28 -3.44
CA ALA A 329 -6.07 9.44 -1.99
C ALA A 329 -7.43 9.10 -1.37
N ALA A 330 -8.52 9.24 -2.12
CA ALA A 330 -9.86 8.74 -1.80
C ALA A 330 -10.33 7.86 -2.95
N PHE A 331 -10.96 6.72 -2.63
CA PHE A 331 -11.56 5.82 -3.61
C PHE A 331 -12.89 5.28 -3.05
N GLY A 332 -12.87 4.20 -2.31
CA GLY A 332 -14.06 3.70 -1.63
C GLY A 332 -14.60 4.66 -0.57
N ASP A 333 -13.74 5.41 0.09
CA ASP A 333 -14.12 6.43 1.09
C ASP A 333 -15.01 7.52 0.49
N LEU A 334 -14.83 7.89 -0.77
CA LEU A 334 -15.68 8.87 -1.44
C LEU A 334 -17.11 8.37 -1.56
N LEU A 335 -17.28 7.11 -1.97
CA LEU A 335 -18.61 6.49 -2.07
C LEU A 335 -19.22 6.27 -0.68
N GLY A 336 -18.41 5.84 0.29
CA GLY A 336 -18.80 5.67 1.68
C GLY A 336 -19.21 7.00 2.34
N TRP A 337 -18.49 8.08 2.08
CA TRP A 337 -18.83 9.43 2.53
C TRP A 337 -20.21 9.86 1.99
N PHE A 338 -20.47 9.65 0.71
CA PHE A 338 -21.77 10.00 0.12
C PHE A 338 -22.91 9.24 0.79
N VAL A 339 -22.77 7.94 0.94
CA VAL A 339 -23.82 7.11 1.58
C VAL A 339 -24.04 7.50 3.04
N SER A 340 -22.97 7.74 3.81
CA SER A 340 -23.09 8.01 5.24
C SER A 340 -23.49 9.44 5.59
N ARG A 341 -23.25 10.42 4.69
CA ARG A 341 -23.44 11.85 4.97
C ARG A 341 -24.46 12.55 4.08
N CYS A 342 -24.71 12.02 2.88
CA CYS A 342 -25.46 12.73 1.85
C CYS A 342 -26.63 11.91 1.28
N ALA A 343 -26.70 10.59 1.50
CA ALA A 343 -27.80 9.78 0.96
C ALA A 343 -29.13 10.18 1.61
N PRO A 344 -30.17 10.51 0.80
CA PRO A 344 -31.49 10.85 1.33
C PRO A 344 -32.16 9.67 2.01
N GLU A 345 -33.05 9.97 2.95
CA GLU A 345 -33.78 8.95 3.73
C GLU A 345 -34.58 7.99 2.84
N GLU A 346 -35.12 8.47 1.73
CA GLU A 346 -35.85 7.63 0.77
C GLU A 346 -35.00 6.51 0.15
N VAL A 347 -33.69 6.78 -0.07
CA VAL A 347 -32.72 5.77 -0.57
C VAL A 347 -32.43 4.75 0.54
N LEU A 348 -32.23 5.25 1.77
CA LEU A 348 -31.96 4.38 2.92
C LEU A 348 -33.14 3.47 3.24
N ARG A 349 -34.37 4.00 3.19
CA ARG A 349 -35.60 3.21 3.36
C ARG A 349 -35.78 2.18 2.25
N ALA A 350 -35.61 2.58 0.99
CA ALA A 350 -35.72 1.65 -0.15
C ALA A 350 -34.71 0.50 -0.06
N ALA A 351 -33.48 0.79 0.38
CA ALA A 351 -32.46 -0.23 0.62
C ALA A 351 -32.86 -1.18 1.77
N GLN A 352 -33.39 -0.62 2.86
CA GLN A 352 -33.86 -1.39 4.00
C GLN A 352 -35.05 -2.31 3.65
N ASP A 353 -36.03 -1.79 2.93
CA ASP A 353 -37.21 -2.54 2.47
C ASP A 353 -36.82 -3.68 1.52
N ALA A 354 -35.79 -3.46 0.67
CA ALA A 354 -35.25 -4.45 -0.23
C ALA A 354 -34.21 -5.41 0.43
N HIS A 355 -33.88 -5.22 1.71
CA HIS A 355 -32.83 -5.98 2.43
C HIS A 355 -31.46 -5.96 1.74
N ILE A 356 -31.10 -4.83 1.15
CA ILE A 356 -29.80 -4.59 0.50
C ILE A 356 -29.08 -3.39 1.12
N SER A 357 -27.81 -3.20 0.78
CA SER A 357 -27.08 -2.01 1.21
C SER A 357 -27.51 -0.76 0.44
N ALA A 358 -27.35 0.43 1.04
CA ALA A 358 -27.60 1.70 0.35
C ALA A 358 -26.68 1.89 -0.87
N HIS A 359 -25.45 1.34 -0.83
CA HIS A 359 -24.55 1.29 -1.99
C HIS A 359 -25.16 0.49 -3.16
N GLU A 360 -25.77 -0.64 -2.86
CA GLU A 360 -26.40 -1.50 -3.85
C GLU A 360 -27.65 -0.85 -4.45
N GLU A 361 -28.51 -0.22 -3.62
CA GLU A 361 -29.69 0.51 -4.10
C GLU A 361 -29.29 1.68 -5.00
N LEU A 362 -28.31 2.49 -4.61
CA LEU A 362 -27.80 3.58 -5.44
C LEU A 362 -27.18 3.06 -6.74
N SER A 363 -26.42 1.97 -6.69
CA SER A 363 -25.85 1.34 -7.89
C SER A 363 -26.94 0.83 -8.83
N ARG A 364 -28.02 0.21 -8.30
CA ARG A 364 -29.16 -0.27 -9.08
C ARG A 364 -29.89 0.87 -9.79
N ARG A 365 -30.06 2.04 -9.14
CA ARG A 365 -30.65 3.24 -9.75
C ARG A 365 -29.68 3.86 -10.78
N ALA A 366 -28.42 4.02 -10.42
CA ALA A 366 -27.39 4.60 -11.28
C ALA A 366 -27.11 3.78 -12.56
N ALA A 367 -27.32 2.45 -12.52
CA ALA A 367 -27.16 1.57 -13.68
C ALA A 367 -28.13 1.88 -14.84
N ARG A 368 -29.23 2.59 -14.56
CA ARG A 368 -30.22 2.98 -15.57
C ARG A 368 -29.82 4.21 -16.38
N LEU A 369 -28.86 4.98 -15.86
CA LEU A 369 -28.38 6.20 -16.51
C LEU A 369 -27.40 5.86 -17.63
N ARG A 370 -27.41 6.65 -18.67
CA ARG A 370 -26.41 6.61 -19.76
C ARG A 370 -25.22 7.50 -19.41
N PRO A 371 -24.03 7.28 -20.01
CA PRO A 371 -22.90 8.19 -19.87
C PRO A 371 -23.30 9.64 -20.21
N GLY A 372 -22.98 10.58 -19.32
CA GLY A 372 -23.27 12.01 -19.50
C GLY A 372 -24.73 12.42 -19.28
N GLU A 373 -25.68 11.50 -19.02
CA GLU A 373 -27.10 11.84 -18.85
C GLU A 373 -27.35 12.75 -17.65
N SER A 374 -26.56 12.62 -16.58
CA SER A 374 -26.68 13.49 -15.40
C SER A 374 -26.23 14.93 -15.63
N GLY A 375 -25.39 15.19 -16.64
CA GLY A 375 -24.75 16.50 -16.83
C GLY A 375 -23.75 16.88 -15.71
N LEU A 376 -23.35 15.90 -14.89
CA LEU A 376 -22.45 16.13 -13.75
C LEU A 376 -21.01 15.72 -14.09
N ILE A 377 -20.03 16.51 -13.57
CA ILE A 377 -18.62 16.15 -13.55
C ILE A 377 -18.10 16.23 -12.11
N CYS A 378 -17.30 15.24 -11.72
CA CYS A 378 -16.69 15.15 -10.39
C CYS A 378 -15.15 15.14 -10.49
N LEU A 379 -14.46 16.04 -9.76
CA LEU A 379 -13.05 15.90 -9.42
C LEU A 379 -12.95 15.11 -8.11
N ASP A 380 -12.33 13.94 -8.15
CA ASP A 380 -12.31 12.94 -7.08
C ASP A 380 -11.39 13.26 -5.87
N TRP A 381 -11.03 14.52 -5.65
CA TRP A 381 -9.96 14.95 -4.74
C TRP A 381 -10.40 15.19 -3.28
N TRP A 382 -11.34 14.39 -2.73
CA TRP A 382 -11.83 14.56 -1.35
C TRP A 382 -10.71 14.53 -0.29
N ASN A 383 -9.64 13.78 -0.56
CA ASN A 383 -8.42 13.73 0.27
C ASN A 383 -7.18 14.30 -0.47
N GLY A 384 -7.37 15.26 -1.40
CA GLY A 384 -6.30 15.79 -2.26
C GLY A 384 -6.04 14.91 -3.48
N ASN A 385 -5.11 15.33 -4.33
CA ASN A 385 -4.66 14.56 -5.50
C ASN A 385 -3.26 13.99 -5.24
N ARG A 386 -3.18 12.66 -5.05
CA ARG A 386 -1.92 11.94 -4.81
C ARG A 386 -1.10 11.77 -6.09
N SER A 387 -1.75 11.36 -7.17
CA SER A 387 -1.23 11.18 -8.53
C SER A 387 -2.25 11.77 -9.49
N CYS A 388 -1.91 12.53 -10.42
CA CYS A 388 -0.79 13.06 -11.13
C CYS A 388 -0.22 14.37 -10.59
N LEU A 389 -0.95 15.11 -9.76
CA LEU A 389 -0.59 16.47 -9.33
C LEU A 389 0.28 16.48 -8.06
N ALA A 390 0.28 15.40 -7.28
CA ALA A 390 0.98 15.28 -6.01
C ALA A 390 0.68 16.45 -5.04
N ASP A 391 -0.56 16.97 -5.05
CA ASP A 391 -1.00 18.12 -4.25
C ASP A 391 -2.16 17.72 -3.30
N MET A 392 -1.83 17.53 -2.03
CA MET A 392 -2.80 17.17 -0.98
C MET A 392 -3.61 18.38 -0.48
N ARG A 393 -3.35 19.58 -0.98
CA ARG A 393 -4.13 20.80 -0.67
C ARG A 393 -5.33 20.99 -1.59
N LEU A 394 -5.43 20.23 -2.66
CA LEU A 394 -6.61 20.19 -3.53
C LEU A 394 -7.80 19.56 -2.80
N SER A 395 -9.01 19.85 -3.25
CA SER A 395 -10.26 19.33 -2.68
C SER A 395 -11.22 18.88 -3.76
N GLY A 396 -12.15 17.98 -3.41
CA GLY A 396 -13.16 17.49 -4.33
C GLY A 396 -14.10 18.56 -4.84
N MET A 397 -14.66 18.33 -6.03
CA MET A 397 -15.65 19.21 -6.66
C MET A 397 -16.70 18.36 -7.38
N LEU A 398 -17.94 18.82 -7.31
CA LEU A 398 -19.05 18.32 -8.13
C LEU A 398 -19.66 19.51 -8.88
N LEU A 399 -19.65 19.46 -10.22
CA LEU A 399 -20.14 20.53 -11.10
C LEU A 399 -21.37 20.04 -11.87
N GLY A 400 -22.29 20.94 -12.18
CA GLY A 400 -23.47 20.69 -13.03
C GLY A 400 -24.78 20.42 -12.27
N MET A 401 -24.81 20.53 -10.93
CA MET A 401 -26.01 20.29 -10.12
C MET A 401 -27.13 21.28 -10.42
N THR A 402 -28.36 20.76 -10.46
CA THR A 402 -29.60 21.55 -10.60
C THR A 402 -30.59 21.14 -9.51
N LEU A 403 -31.72 21.83 -9.40
CA LEU A 403 -32.80 21.45 -8.46
C LEU A 403 -33.44 20.09 -8.77
N GLN A 404 -33.19 19.53 -9.97
CA GLN A 404 -33.71 18.23 -10.39
C GLN A 404 -32.72 17.10 -10.24
N THR A 405 -31.49 17.39 -9.80
CA THR A 405 -30.42 16.39 -9.63
C THR A 405 -30.83 15.35 -8.58
N ARG A 406 -30.76 14.07 -8.95
CA ARG A 406 -31.16 12.93 -8.12
C ARG A 406 -29.94 12.28 -7.45
N PRO A 407 -30.14 11.59 -6.31
CA PRO A 407 -29.04 10.95 -5.56
C PRO A 407 -28.22 9.96 -6.38
N GLU A 408 -28.88 9.17 -7.23
CA GLU A 408 -28.21 8.22 -8.10
C GLU A 408 -27.37 8.88 -9.21
N GLU A 409 -27.72 10.08 -9.64
CA GLU A 409 -26.93 10.86 -10.60
C GLU A 409 -25.63 11.36 -9.96
N ILE A 410 -25.72 11.82 -8.71
CA ILE A 410 -24.53 12.20 -7.93
C ILE A 410 -23.66 10.98 -7.70
N TYR A 411 -24.22 9.86 -7.23
CA TYR A 411 -23.48 8.64 -6.94
C TYR A 411 -22.75 8.10 -8.18
N ARG A 412 -23.39 8.17 -9.36
CA ARG A 412 -22.77 7.82 -10.62
C ARG A 412 -21.64 8.78 -10.99
N ALA A 413 -21.84 10.09 -10.86
CA ALA A 413 -20.80 11.09 -11.14
C ALA A 413 -19.57 10.92 -10.22
N LEU A 414 -19.76 10.50 -8.96
CA LEU A 414 -18.65 10.16 -8.06
C LEU A 414 -17.86 8.94 -8.57
N MET A 415 -18.55 7.87 -9.00
CA MET A 415 -17.90 6.70 -9.61
C MET A 415 -17.18 7.06 -10.92
N GLU A 416 -17.80 7.87 -11.78
CA GLU A 416 -17.20 8.33 -13.03
C GLU A 416 -15.97 9.21 -12.77
N GLY A 417 -16.01 10.12 -11.78
CA GLY A 417 -14.88 10.95 -11.35
C GLY A 417 -13.69 10.12 -10.89
N LEU A 418 -13.94 9.07 -10.09
CA LEU A 418 -12.90 8.10 -9.69
C LEU A 418 -12.30 7.39 -10.91
N GLY A 419 -13.14 7.03 -11.88
CA GLY A 419 -12.70 6.43 -13.14
C GLY A 419 -11.85 7.39 -14.00
N PHE A 420 -12.23 8.67 -14.09
CA PHE A 420 -11.46 9.68 -14.81
C PHE A 420 -10.12 9.97 -14.14
N GLY A 421 -10.07 10.05 -12.81
CA GLY A 421 -8.83 10.17 -12.06
C GLY A 421 -7.88 9.00 -12.31
N LEU A 422 -8.41 7.76 -12.34
CA LEU A 422 -7.62 6.58 -12.67
C LEU A 422 -7.14 6.60 -14.14
N ARG A 423 -7.98 7.03 -15.09
CA ARG A 423 -7.61 7.22 -16.49
C ARG A 423 -6.49 8.24 -16.65
N CYS A 424 -6.55 9.35 -15.89
CA CYS A 424 -5.49 10.36 -15.89
C CYS A 424 -4.12 9.77 -15.47
N ILE A 425 -4.12 8.88 -14.46
CA ILE A 425 -2.92 8.17 -14.01
C ILE A 425 -2.41 7.22 -15.11
N ILE A 426 -3.29 6.43 -15.74
CA ILE A 426 -2.93 5.52 -16.84
C ILE A 426 -2.33 6.31 -18.02
N ASP A 427 -3.00 7.39 -18.44
CA ASP A 427 -2.54 8.23 -19.54
C ASP A 427 -1.16 8.88 -19.26
N ALA A 428 -0.87 9.21 -17.98
CA ALA A 428 0.44 9.72 -17.60
C ALA A 428 1.55 8.67 -17.80
N HIS A 429 1.28 7.40 -17.45
CA HIS A 429 2.20 6.30 -17.68
C HIS A 429 2.40 6.04 -19.18
N GLU A 430 1.32 5.97 -19.95
CA GLU A 430 1.40 5.72 -21.40
C GLU A 430 2.12 6.85 -22.15
N ARG A 431 1.88 8.11 -21.80
CA ARG A 431 2.63 9.25 -22.36
C ARG A 431 4.12 9.17 -22.05
N ALA A 432 4.52 8.60 -20.91
CA ALA A 432 5.92 8.37 -20.57
C ALA A 432 6.51 7.12 -21.25
N GLY A 433 5.72 6.34 -21.99
CA GLY A 433 6.17 5.12 -22.67
C GLY A 433 6.03 3.84 -21.82
N VAL A 434 5.30 3.89 -20.72
CA VAL A 434 5.00 2.72 -19.86
C VAL A 434 3.58 2.21 -20.17
N PRO A 435 3.43 1.16 -21.01
CA PRO A 435 2.14 0.69 -21.47
C PRO A 435 1.39 -0.07 -20.37
N ILE A 436 0.06 0.12 -20.31
CA ILE A 436 -0.84 -0.60 -19.40
C ILE A 436 -1.95 -1.25 -20.21
N HIS A 437 -1.95 -2.59 -20.31
CA HIS A 437 -2.88 -3.32 -21.19
C HIS A 437 -4.14 -3.79 -20.45
N ALA A 438 -4.07 -3.98 -19.14
CA ALA A 438 -5.15 -4.48 -18.31
C ALA A 438 -4.95 -4.05 -16.85
N LEU A 439 -6.03 -4.04 -16.08
CA LEU A 439 -5.93 -3.92 -14.62
C LEU A 439 -6.40 -5.23 -13.96
N HIS A 440 -5.58 -5.74 -13.03
CA HIS A 440 -5.93 -6.83 -12.15
C HIS A 440 -6.34 -6.24 -10.79
N VAL A 441 -7.62 -6.35 -10.46
CA VAL A 441 -8.24 -5.58 -9.37
C VAL A 441 -8.48 -6.46 -8.16
N SER A 442 -8.01 -5.99 -7.00
CA SER A 442 -8.28 -6.57 -5.69
C SER A 442 -8.99 -5.56 -4.77
N GLY A 443 -9.48 -6.05 -3.64
CA GLY A 443 -10.15 -5.22 -2.63
C GLY A 443 -11.67 -5.30 -2.69
N GLY A 444 -12.30 -4.90 -1.57
CA GLY A 444 -13.73 -5.15 -1.32
C GLY A 444 -14.69 -4.59 -2.38
N ILE A 445 -14.37 -3.45 -2.96
CA ILE A 445 -15.21 -2.79 -3.97
C ILE A 445 -15.29 -3.64 -5.25
N SER A 446 -14.20 -4.33 -5.61
CA SER A 446 -14.09 -5.05 -6.89
C SER A 446 -15.13 -6.17 -7.05
N TYR A 447 -15.57 -6.77 -5.97
CA TYR A 447 -16.63 -7.81 -6.00
C TYR A 447 -17.96 -7.35 -5.40
N LYS A 448 -17.99 -6.21 -4.66
CA LYS A 448 -19.23 -5.67 -4.07
C LYS A 448 -19.97 -4.70 -4.99
N ASN A 449 -19.31 -4.09 -5.98
CA ASN A 449 -19.92 -3.11 -6.88
C ASN A 449 -19.63 -3.42 -8.36
N PRO A 450 -20.35 -4.37 -8.98
CA PRO A 450 -20.18 -4.72 -10.38
C PRO A 450 -20.40 -3.55 -11.35
N LEU A 451 -21.34 -2.64 -11.04
CA LEU A 451 -21.57 -1.45 -11.86
C LEU A 451 -20.30 -0.60 -11.92
N PHE A 452 -19.70 -0.31 -10.78
CA PHE A 452 -18.49 0.51 -10.73
C PHE A 452 -17.33 -0.14 -11.50
N MET A 453 -17.17 -1.45 -11.42
CA MET A 453 -16.13 -2.16 -12.20
C MET A 453 -16.39 -2.05 -13.71
N GLN A 454 -17.64 -2.16 -14.16
CA GLN A 454 -17.97 -1.96 -15.58
C GLN A 454 -17.73 -0.51 -16.02
N LEU A 455 -18.13 0.48 -15.20
CA LEU A 455 -17.85 1.90 -15.46
C LEU A 455 -16.35 2.18 -15.55
N LEU A 456 -15.55 1.66 -14.63
CA LEU A 456 -14.09 1.78 -14.68
C LEU A 456 -13.53 1.23 -15.99
N SER A 457 -13.91 0.00 -16.38
CA SER A 457 -13.47 -0.62 -17.64
C SER A 457 -13.82 0.25 -18.85
N ASN A 458 -15.07 0.78 -18.90
CA ASN A 458 -15.53 1.64 -19.98
C ASN A 458 -14.77 2.97 -20.05
N ILE A 459 -14.49 3.60 -18.91
CA ILE A 459 -13.80 4.89 -18.83
C ILE A 459 -12.32 4.77 -19.18
N ILE A 460 -11.64 3.77 -18.64
CA ILE A 460 -10.19 3.58 -18.88
C ILE A 460 -9.89 2.85 -20.20
N GLN A 461 -10.93 2.32 -20.87
CA GLN A 461 -10.81 1.56 -22.12
C GLN A 461 -9.85 0.36 -22.02
N ARG A 462 -9.88 -0.34 -20.87
CA ARG A 462 -9.03 -1.51 -20.59
C ARG A 462 -9.85 -2.60 -19.88
N PRO A 463 -9.53 -3.88 -20.12
CA PRO A 463 -10.16 -4.98 -19.41
C PRO A 463 -9.75 -4.97 -17.93
N LEU A 464 -10.70 -5.36 -17.07
CA LEU A 464 -10.47 -5.62 -15.65
C LEU A 464 -10.58 -7.11 -15.37
N TYR A 465 -9.64 -7.66 -14.60
CA TYR A 465 -9.64 -9.01 -14.07
C TYR A 465 -9.76 -8.94 -12.56
N ILE A 466 -10.74 -9.62 -11.98
CA ILE A 466 -11.07 -9.48 -10.55
C ILE A 466 -10.44 -10.63 -9.75
N SER A 467 -9.81 -10.31 -8.63
CA SER A 467 -9.32 -11.33 -7.70
C SER A 467 -10.47 -12.02 -6.95
N LYS A 468 -10.24 -13.23 -6.45
CA LYS A 468 -11.06 -13.81 -5.40
C LYS A 468 -10.98 -12.94 -4.14
N PRO A 469 -11.98 -12.98 -3.24
CA PRO A 469 -11.98 -12.22 -1.99
C PRO A 469 -11.03 -12.84 -0.94
N LEU A 470 -9.74 -12.82 -1.24
CA LEU A 470 -8.66 -13.36 -0.42
C LEU A 470 -7.68 -12.24 -0.04
N PRO A 471 -6.92 -12.39 1.05
CA PRO A 471 -5.83 -11.47 1.37
C PRO A 471 -4.71 -11.60 0.34
N THR A 472 -4.83 -10.85 -0.74
CA THR A 472 -3.99 -10.94 -1.94
C THR A 472 -2.49 -10.84 -1.65
N PRO A 473 -2.00 -9.93 -0.73
CA PRO A 473 -0.58 -9.89 -0.38
C PRO A 473 -0.11 -11.22 0.24
N ALA A 474 -0.86 -11.76 1.21
CA ALA A 474 -0.51 -13.05 1.82
C ALA A 474 -0.45 -14.19 0.79
N VAL A 475 -1.41 -14.24 -0.17
CA VAL A 475 -1.36 -15.22 -1.28
C VAL A 475 -0.09 -15.02 -2.11
N GLY A 476 0.30 -13.78 -2.42
CA GLY A 476 1.54 -13.50 -3.12
C GLY A 476 2.77 -14.01 -2.39
N MET A 477 2.79 -13.89 -1.06
CA MET A 477 3.89 -14.42 -0.24
C MET A 477 3.92 -15.96 -0.24
N THR A 478 2.78 -16.65 -0.41
CA THR A 478 2.80 -18.13 -0.61
C THR A 478 3.46 -18.52 -1.92
N ILE A 479 3.22 -17.75 -2.99
CA ILE A 479 3.83 -17.96 -4.32
C ILE A 479 5.34 -17.74 -4.25
N LEU A 480 5.78 -16.60 -3.68
CA LEU A 480 7.20 -16.30 -3.49
C LEU A 480 7.89 -17.37 -2.61
N SER A 481 7.19 -17.89 -1.59
CA SER A 481 7.72 -18.95 -0.74
C SER A 481 7.84 -20.29 -1.48
N ALA A 482 6.91 -20.59 -2.38
CA ALA A 482 6.99 -21.79 -3.22
C ALA A 482 8.18 -21.69 -4.19
N CYS A 483 8.45 -20.50 -4.75
CA CYS A 483 9.63 -20.24 -5.57
C CYS A 483 10.93 -20.36 -4.75
N ALA A 484 10.98 -19.77 -3.56
CA ALA A 484 12.16 -19.86 -2.70
C ALA A 484 12.47 -21.31 -2.26
N ALA A 485 11.44 -22.16 -2.12
CA ALA A 485 11.63 -23.57 -1.79
C ALA A 485 12.18 -24.39 -2.98
N GLY A 486 11.86 -23.99 -4.21
CA GLY A 486 12.30 -24.63 -5.44
C GLY A 486 11.64 -25.99 -5.70
N THR A 487 11.81 -26.50 -6.92
CA THR A 487 11.22 -27.78 -7.38
C THR A 487 11.71 -28.97 -6.57
N GLN A 488 12.93 -28.94 -6.04
CA GLN A 488 13.47 -30.03 -5.23
C GLN A 488 12.69 -30.27 -3.93
N LYS A 489 12.05 -29.23 -3.39
CA LYS A 489 11.17 -29.34 -2.20
C LYS A 489 9.69 -29.42 -2.58
N GLY A 490 9.36 -29.44 -3.88
CA GLY A 490 7.98 -29.46 -4.38
C GLY A 490 7.36 -28.08 -4.55
N GLY A 491 8.18 -27.04 -4.68
CA GLY A 491 7.84 -25.69 -5.10
C GLY A 491 8.07 -25.47 -6.60
N TYR A 492 8.47 -24.26 -6.99
CA TYR A 492 8.72 -23.84 -8.36
C TYR A 492 10.08 -23.14 -8.50
N ASP A 493 10.72 -23.27 -9.68
CA ASP A 493 11.97 -22.57 -9.97
C ASP A 493 11.73 -21.24 -10.74
N GLN A 494 10.51 -21.05 -11.27
CA GLN A 494 10.14 -19.87 -12.04
C GLN A 494 8.87 -19.22 -11.48
N LEU A 495 8.90 -17.88 -11.36
CA LEU A 495 7.79 -17.11 -10.78
C LEU A 495 6.53 -17.14 -11.66
N ASP A 496 6.70 -17.08 -12.98
CA ASP A 496 5.58 -17.15 -13.94
C ASP A 496 4.86 -18.51 -13.90
N GLU A 497 5.58 -19.61 -13.77
CA GLU A 497 4.96 -20.93 -13.58
C GLU A 497 4.18 -20.99 -12.25
N ALA A 498 4.80 -20.52 -11.17
CA ALA A 498 4.16 -20.48 -9.85
C ALA A 498 2.91 -19.60 -9.86
N ALA A 499 3.00 -18.38 -10.41
CA ALA A 499 1.87 -17.46 -10.49
C ALA A 499 0.75 -17.98 -11.39
N ALA A 500 1.08 -18.61 -12.53
CA ALA A 500 0.08 -19.23 -13.40
C ALA A 500 -0.73 -20.33 -12.72
N ARG A 501 -0.14 -21.04 -11.73
CA ARG A 501 -0.79 -22.12 -10.99
C ARG A 501 -1.48 -21.65 -9.71
N MET A 502 -0.87 -20.67 -9.03
CA MET A 502 -1.25 -20.32 -7.66
C MET A 502 -1.96 -18.94 -7.56
N SER A 503 -2.12 -18.18 -8.64
CA SER A 503 -2.80 -16.89 -8.58
C SER A 503 -4.23 -16.98 -8.10
N CYS A 504 -4.70 -15.93 -7.46
CA CYS A 504 -6.06 -15.84 -6.92
C CYS A 504 -7.02 -15.05 -7.84
N LEU A 505 -6.74 -14.94 -9.13
CA LEU A 505 -7.72 -14.39 -10.08
C LEU A 505 -8.96 -15.27 -10.14
N SER A 506 -10.12 -14.62 -10.25
CA SER A 506 -11.40 -15.29 -10.48
C SER A 506 -11.73 -15.31 -11.98
N ASP A 507 -12.84 -15.96 -12.34
CA ASP A 507 -13.37 -15.93 -13.71
C ASP A 507 -14.08 -14.60 -14.03
N ILE A 508 -14.26 -13.70 -13.04
CA ILE A 508 -14.94 -12.42 -13.22
C ILE A 508 -14.02 -11.45 -13.95
N ARG A 509 -14.50 -10.95 -15.07
CA ARG A 509 -13.81 -9.96 -15.88
C ARG A 509 -14.79 -8.96 -16.47
N TYR A 510 -14.36 -7.73 -16.63
CA TYR A 510 -15.11 -6.66 -17.30
C TYR A 510 -14.35 -6.24 -18.54
N GLN A 511 -15.07 -6.17 -19.66
CA GLN A 511 -14.55 -5.69 -20.94
C GLN A 511 -15.12 -4.30 -21.19
N PRO A 512 -14.35 -3.37 -21.78
CA PRO A 512 -14.86 -2.06 -22.15
C PRO A 512 -15.95 -2.19 -23.22
N ASP A 513 -17.05 -1.47 -23.03
CA ASP A 513 -18.10 -1.34 -24.02
C ASP A 513 -17.72 -0.24 -25.02
N ALA A 514 -17.29 -0.65 -26.22
CA ALA A 514 -16.86 0.27 -27.26
C ALA A 514 -17.97 1.26 -27.69
N SER A 515 -19.25 0.93 -27.52
CA SER A 515 -20.34 1.84 -27.86
C SER A 515 -20.43 3.07 -26.95
N GLN A 516 -19.83 2.99 -25.75
CA GLN A 516 -19.81 4.08 -24.77
C GLN A 516 -18.50 4.91 -24.81
N ALA A 517 -17.51 4.46 -25.59
CA ALA A 517 -16.19 5.07 -25.63
C ALA A 517 -16.23 6.57 -25.96
N ALA A 518 -16.92 6.96 -27.04
CA ALA A 518 -17.00 8.34 -27.48
C ALA A 518 -17.65 9.27 -26.43
N ALA A 519 -18.67 8.78 -25.70
CA ALA A 519 -19.32 9.55 -24.65
C ALA A 519 -18.37 9.75 -23.44
N TYR A 520 -17.65 8.69 -23.03
CA TYR A 520 -16.67 8.82 -21.94
C TYR A 520 -15.43 9.63 -22.35
N ASP A 521 -15.01 9.60 -23.61
CA ASP A 521 -13.95 10.46 -24.12
C ASP A 521 -14.35 11.94 -24.04
N ALA A 522 -15.56 12.31 -24.42
CA ALA A 522 -16.07 13.66 -24.30
C ALA A 522 -16.12 14.14 -22.84
N LEU A 523 -16.65 13.32 -21.93
CA LEU A 523 -16.69 13.63 -20.50
C LEU A 523 -15.29 13.74 -19.89
N TYR A 524 -14.37 12.90 -20.32
CA TYR A 524 -12.99 12.93 -19.88
C TYR A 524 -12.26 14.22 -20.30
N GLN A 525 -12.55 14.76 -21.48
CA GLN A 525 -12.01 16.07 -21.88
C GLN A 525 -12.47 17.20 -20.94
N GLU A 526 -13.75 17.19 -20.53
CA GLU A 526 -14.25 18.15 -19.54
C GLU A 526 -13.60 17.93 -18.17
N TYR A 527 -13.41 16.68 -17.75
CA TYR A 527 -12.66 16.36 -16.52
C TYR A 527 -11.24 16.91 -16.58
N ILE A 528 -10.49 16.68 -17.66
CA ILE A 528 -9.10 17.16 -17.82
C ILE A 528 -9.05 18.69 -17.86
N ALA A 529 -10.00 19.37 -18.50
CA ALA A 529 -10.05 20.83 -18.50
C ALA A 529 -10.17 21.39 -17.06
N LEU A 530 -11.04 20.80 -16.24
CA LEU A 530 -11.20 21.19 -14.83
C LEU A 530 -10.00 20.77 -13.98
N HIS A 531 -9.46 19.56 -14.21
CA HIS A 531 -8.27 19.04 -13.54
C HIS A 531 -7.09 20.01 -13.73
N ASP A 532 -6.83 20.44 -14.95
CA ASP A 532 -5.72 21.34 -15.23
C ASP A 532 -6.00 22.75 -14.73
N TYR A 533 -7.23 23.26 -14.85
CA TYR A 533 -7.61 24.59 -14.37
C TYR A 533 -7.39 24.77 -12.86
N PHE A 534 -7.78 23.78 -12.04
CA PHE A 534 -7.61 23.83 -10.59
C PHE A 534 -6.29 23.24 -10.11
N GLY A 535 -5.79 22.23 -10.80
CA GLY A 535 -4.64 21.46 -10.34
C GLY A 535 -3.28 22.01 -10.77
N ARG A 536 -3.22 22.71 -11.93
CA ARG A 536 -1.96 23.22 -12.49
C ARG A 536 -1.76 24.72 -12.29
N GLY A 537 -2.48 25.32 -11.35
CA GLY A 537 -2.23 26.70 -10.87
C GLY A 537 -2.93 27.80 -11.65
N ALA A 538 -3.85 27.52 -12.59
CA ALA A 538 -4.67 28.56 -13.21
C ALA A 538 -5.65 29.20 -12.21
N ASN A 539 -6.12 28.43 -11.20
CA ASN A 539 -6.99 28.93 -10.14
C ASN A 539 -6.75 28.21 -8.81
N ASP A 540 -6.16 28.87 -7.85
CA ASP A 540 -5.88 28.35 -6.50
C ASP A 540 -7.05 28.48 -5.50
N VAL A 541 -8.30 28.60 -5.96
CA VAL A 541 -9.44 28.80 -5.06
C VAL A 541 -9.57 27.69 -4.00
N MET A 542 -9.30 26.46 -4.34
CA MET A 542 -9.37 25.34 -3.39
C MET A 542 -8.37 25.51 -2.24
N LYS A 543 -7.14 25.94 -2.54
CA LYS A 543 -6.10 26.21 -1.56
C LYS A 543 -6.45 27.42 -0.68
N ARG A 544 -6.92 28.51 -1.30
CA ARG A 544 -7.38 29.71 -0.55
C ARG A 544 -8.53 29.41 0.41
N LEU A 545 -9.50 28.58 0.01
CA LEU A 545 -10.60 28.18 0.89
C LEU A 545 -10.13 27.35 2.08
N ARG A 546 -9.14 26.46 1.90
CA ARG A 546 -8.52 25.72 3.00
C ARG A 546 -7.78 26.65 3.97
N ASP A 547 -7.01 27.61 3.45
CA ASP A 547 -6.28 28.58 4.26
C ASP A 547 -7.25 29.47 5.08
N LEU A 548 -8.34 29.92 4.46
CA LEU A 548 -9.40 30.67 5.16
C LEU A 548 -10.05 29.82 6.28
N SER A 549 -10.36 28.54 6.00
CA SER A 549 -10.93 27.65 7.02
C SER A 549 -9.97 27.39 8.17
N ALA A 550 -8.68 27.23 7.90
CA ALA A 550 -7.66 27.06 8.93
C ALA A 550 -7.56 28.29 9.83
N ALA A 551 -7.46 29.48 9.24
CA ALA A 551 -7.39 30.75 9.98
C ALA A 551 -8.61 30.98 10.89
N VAL A 552 -9.83 30.65 10.42
CA VAL A 552 -11.05 30.78 11.24
C VAL A 552 -11.04 29.79 12.41
N LYS A 553 -10.58 28.56 12.20
CA LYS A 553 -10.48 27.56 13.26
C LYS A 553 -9.45 27.94 14.33
N GLU A 554 -8.28 28.44 13.93
CA GLU A 554 -7.25 28.94 14.84
C GLU A 554 -7.79 30.09 15.73
N GLN A 555 -8.52 31.04 15.12
CA GLN A 555 -9.16 32.13 15.88
C GLN A 555 -10.24 31.64 16.84
N ALA A 556 -10.95 30.56 16.51
CA ALA A 556 -11.95 29.97 17.40
C ALA A 556 -11.30 29.28 18.61
N TYR A 557 -10.20 28.55 18.41
CA TYR A 557 -9.44 27.92 19.49
C TYR A 557 -8.80 28.97 20.42
N ALA A 558 -8.20 30.02 19.88
CA ALA A 558 -7.59 31.10 20.69
C ALA A 558 -8.59 31.91 21.53
N LYS A 559 -9.90 31.82 21.28
CA LYS A 559 -10.95 32.45 22.09
C LYS A 559 -11.48 31.55 23.22
N HIS A 560 -11.11 30.28 23.25
CA HIS A 560 -11.51 29.31 24.26
C HIS A 560 -10.39 28.95 25.25
N GLU A 561 -9.15 29.45 25.03
CA GLU A 561 -8.07 29.56 26.01
C GLU A 561 -8.15 30.90 26.76
#